data_8e7316e73ab319dbe5c67fae5127e8a3
#
_entry.id   8e7316e73ab319dbe5c67fae5127e8a3
#
_cell.length_a   1.000
_cell.length_b   1.000
_cell.length_c   1.000
_cell.angle_alpha   90.00
_cell.angle_beta   90.00
_cell.angle_gamma   90.00
#
_symmetry.space_group_name_H-M   'P 1'
#
loop_
_entity.id
_entity.type
_entity.pdbx_description
1 polymer ?
#
loop_
_entity_poly.entity_id
_entity_poly.type
_entity_poly.pdbx_seq_one_letter_code
_entity_poly.pdbx_strand_id
1 'polypeptide(L)'
;PVGRYRFNKRFDKDMDEKEMARRTISAEDVVSIIKHIVALNNTHGAKGDDIDHLGQRRVRYVGEMLQQKVRMGMAQIKRNVQDRMSTIDVGTTLPIQIINQRPLQARIKEFFTANQLSQFMNQENVMAEVEHLRTLSALGPGGLTRERAGLEVRDVHTSHYGRVCPIHTPEGPNI
;
A
#
# COMPACT_ATOMS: atom_id res chain seq x y z
N PRO A 1 4.30 -7.45 -11.00
CA PRO A 1 4.44 -6.94 -12.38
C PRO A 1 4.89 -5.47 -12.43
N VAL A 2 4.17 -4.51 -11.84
CA VAL A 2 4.53 -3.08 -11.91
C VAL A 2 5.89 -2.78 -11.28
N GLY A 3 6.21 -3.37 -10.15
CA GLY A 3 7.53 -3.19 -9.50
C GLY A 3 8.66 -3.74 -10.35
N ARG A 4 8.48 -4.93 -10.95
CA ARG A 4 9.48 -5.53 -11.86
C ARG A 4 9.65 -4.68 -13.12
N TYR A 5 8.56 -4.19 -13.71
CA TYR A 5 8.62 -3.28 -14.86
C TYR A 5 9.46 -2.03 -14.57
N ARG A 6 9.20 -1.36 -13.44
CA ARG A 6 9.97 -0.17 -13.02
C ARG A 6 11.44 -0.49 -12.79
N PHE A 7 11.71 -1.63 -12.15
CA PHE A 7 13.06 -2.10 -11.89
C PHE A 7 13.81 -2.38 -13.20
N ASN A 8 13.22 -3.17 -14.10
CA ASN A 8 13.83 -3.51 -15.37
C ASN A 8 14.07 -2.26 -16.24
N LYS A 9 13.09 -1.36 -16.31
CA LYS A 9 13.23 -0.08 -17.02
C LYS A 9 14.37 0.77 -16.48
N ARG A 10 14.61 0.76 -15.17
CA ARG A 10 15.68 1.54 -14.54
C ARG A 10 17.07 0.98 -14.83
N PHE A 11 17.19 -0.33 -14.90
CA PHE A 11 18.46 -1.04 -15.06
C PHE A 11 18.67 -1.56 -16.49
N ASP A 12 17.89 -1.06 -17.46
CA ASP A 12 17.92 -1.47 -18.88
C ASP A 12 17.95 -3.00 -19.04
N LYS A 13 17.15 -3.69 -18.21
CA LYS A 13 16.98 -5.15 -18.28
C LYS A 13 15.88 -5.53 -19.25
N ASP A 14 15.94 -6.76 -19.75
CA ASP A 14 14.96 -7.31 -20.67
C ASP A 14 13.53 -7.23 -20.11
N MET A 15 12.59 -6.92 -21.01
CA MET A 15 11.16 -6.81 -20.71
C MET A 15 10.38 -8.06 -21.14
N ASP A 16 11.04 -9.21 -21.28
CA ASP A 16 10.44 -10.47 -21.66
C ASP A 16 9.36 -10.90 -20.67
N GLU A 17 8.35 -11.62 -21.15
CA GLU A 17 7.24 -12.11 -20.32
C GLU A 17 7.73 -12.94 -19.10
N LYS A 18 8.78 -13.74 -19.30
CA LYS A 18 9.38 -14.55 -18.22
C LYS A 18 9.99 -13.69 -17.12
N GLU A 19 10.73 -12.65 -17.48
CA GLU A 19 11.30 -11.70 -16.51
C GLU A 19 10.22 -10.85 -15.84
N MET A 20 9.21 -10.43 -16.58
CA MET A 20 8.07 -9.68 -16.03
C MET A 20 7.20 -10.51 -15.09
N ALA A 21 7.15 -11.83 -15.25
CA ALA A 21 6.44 -12.73 -14.33
C ALA A 21 7.17 -12.96 -13.00
N ARG A 22 8.47 -12.67 -12.92
CA ARG A 22 9.26 -12.83 -11.68
C ARG A 22 8.77 -11.86 -10.61
N ARG A 23 8.46 -12.41 -9.45
CA ARG A 23 7.98 -11.65 -8.27
C ARG A 23 9.03 -11.51 -7.18
N THR A 24 10.15 -12.20 -7.33
CA THR A 24 11.25 -12.23 -6.36
C THR A 24 12.47 -11.52 -6.89
N ILE A 25 13.29 -11.00 -6.00
CA ILE A 25 14.58 -10.38 -6.32
C ILE A 25 15.63 -11.48 -6.42
N SER A 26 16.47 -11.44 -7.46
CA SER A 26 17.61 -12.35 -7.64
C SER A 26 18.90 -11.73 -7.09
N ALA A 27 19.95 -12.53 -6.95
CA ALA A 27 21.27 -12.05 -6.55
C ALA A 27 21.82 -11.02 -7.55
N GLU A 28 21.57 -11.23 -8.85
CA GLU A 28 21.97 -10.29 -9.91
C GLU A 28 21.26 -8.93 -9.80
N ASP A 29 19.99 -8.94 -9.37
CA ASP A 29 19.23 -7.71 -9.12
C ASP A 29 19.86 -6.91 -7.97
N VAL A 30 20.27 -7.61 -6.90
CA VAL A 30 20.95 -6.98 -5.76
C VAL A 30 22.29 -6.37 -6.19
N VAL A 31 23.07 -7.10 -6.98
CA VAL A 31 24.35 -6.58 -7.52
C VAL A 31 24.12 -5.34 -8.39
N SER A 32 23.06 -5.32 -9.20
CA SER A 32 22.70 -4.17 -10.03
C SER A 32 22.34 -2.94 -9.19
N ILE A 33 21.60 -3.15 -8.10
CA ILE A 33 21.25 -2.09 -7.15
C ILE A 33 22.51 -1.52 -6.48
N ILE A 34 23.40 -2.38 -5.98
CA ILE A 34 24.64 -1.97 -5.32
C ILE A 34 25.52 -1.18 -6.29
N LYS A 35 25.71 -1.68 -7.51
CA LYS A 35 26.48 -0.95 -8.54
C LYS A 35 25.92 0.44 -8.80
N HIS A 36 24.61 0.57 -8.87
CA HIS A 36 23.93 1.85 -9.08
C HIS A 36 24.16 2.81 -7.92
N ILE A 37 24.01 2.33 -6.67
CA ILE A 37 24.27 3.15 -5.46
C ILE A 37 25.71 3.63 -5.43
N VAL A 38 26.67 2.75 -5.71
CA VAL A 38 28.10 3.10 -5.75
C VAL A 38 28.37 4.14 -6.85
N ALA A 39 27.77 3.98 -8.03
CA ALA A 39 27.89 4.94 -9.12
C ALA A 39 27.33 6.32 -8.73
N LEU A 40 26.17 6.37 -8.09
CA LEU A 40 25.58 7.63 -7.58
C LEU A 40 26.46 8.32 -6.56
N ASN A 41 27.07 7.56 -5.64
CA ASN A 41 27.95 8.13 -4.61
C ASN A 41 29.28 8.66 -5.18
N ASN A 42 29.78 8.04 -6.24
CA ASN A 42 31.06 8.41 -6.86
C ASN A 42 30.94 9.51 -7.92
N THR A 43 29.73 9.79 -8.41
CA THR A 43 29.50 10.79 -9.44
C THR A 43 29.15 12.13 -8.82
N HIS A 44 30.02 13.12 -8.95
CA HIS A 44 29.76 14.50 -8.51
C HIS A 44 28.53 15.08 -9.20
N GLY A 45 27.56 15.54 -8.42
CA GLY A 45 26.32 16.15 -8.92
C GLY A 45 25.22 15.15 -9.30
N ALA A 46 25.43 13.84 -9.12
CA ALA A 46 24.36 12.88 -9.27
C ALA A 46 23.27 13.12 -8.20
N LYS A 47 22.04 13.29 -8.67
CA LYS A 47 20.88 13.41 -7.78
C LYS A 47 20.25 12.04 -7.60
N GLY A 48 19.87 11.73 -6.36
CA GLY A 48 19.02 10.59 -6.05
C GLY A 48 17.63 10.71 -6.71
N ASP A 49 16.83 9.67 -6.55
CA ASP A 49 15.47 9.71 -7.05
C ASP A 49 14.62 10.76 -6.33
N ASP A 50 13.82 11.45 -7.10
CA ASP A 50 12.79 12.33 -6.59
C ASP A 50 11.63 11.48 -6.06
N ILE A 51 11.65 11.23 -4.75
CA ILE A 51 10.64 10.40 -4.06
C ILE A 51 9.28 11.09 -3.98
N ASP A 52 9.22 12.41 -4.07
CA ASP A 52 7.99 13.20 -3.96
C ASP A 52 7.27 13.37 -5.30
N HIS A 53 7.92 13.02 -6.39
CA HIS A 53 7.29 13.01 -7.71
C HIS A 53 6.10 12.04 -7.76
N LEU A 54 4.92 12.50 -8.21
CA LEU A 54 3.70 11.68 -8.26
C LEU A 54 3.80 10.42 -9.13
N GLY A 55 4.76 10.35 -10.04
CA GLY A 55 5.12 9.14 -10.77
C GLY A 55 5.74 8.05 -9.88
N GLN A 56 6.34 8.42 -8.76
CA GLN A 56 6.97 7.55 -7.78
C GLN A 56 6.04 7.24 -6.60
N ARG A 57 5.20 8.18 -6.22
CA ARG A 57 4.21 8.02 -5.13
C ARG A 57 3.01 7.24 -5.65
N ARG A 58 2.75 6.10 -5.02
CA ARG A 58 1.65 5.23 -5.40
C ARG A 58 0.40 5.56 -4.57
N VAL A 59 -0.74 5.70 -5.24
CA VAL A 59 -2.04 5.80 -4.58
C VAL A 59 -2.56 4.39 -4.29
N ARG A 60 -2.96 4.16 -3.05
CA ARG A 60 -3.58 2.90 -2.61
C ARG A 60 -5.07 3.11 -2.43
N TYR A 61 -5.86 2.30 -3.11
CA TYR A 61 -7.31 2.32 -3.01
C TYR A 61 -7.82 1.43 -1.87
N VAL A 62 -9.08 1.64 -1.51
CA VAL A 62 -9.77 0.88 -0.45
C VAL A 62 -9.69 -0.63 -0.65
N GLY A 63 -9.82 -1.10 -1.89
CA GLY A 63 -9.75 -2.54 -2.21
C GLY A 63 -8.43 -3.19 -1.80
N GLU A 64 -7.30 -2.51 -2.01
CA GLU A 64 -5.99 -3.02 -1.60
C GLU A 64 -5.84 -3.08 -0.07
N MET A 65 -6.29 -2.05 0.62
CA MET A 65 -6.24 -2.00 2.09
C MET A 65 -7.16 -3.05 2.72
N LEU A 66 -8.36 -3.22 2.17
CA LEU A 66 -9.30 -4.24 2.60
C LEU A 66 -8.76 -5.65 2.33
N GLN A 67 -8.15 -5.87 1.16
CA GLN A 67 -7.51 -7.15 0.82
C GLN A 67 -6.47 -7.57 1.86
N GLN A 68 -5.69 -6.64 2.39
CA GLN A 68 -4.72 -6.95 3.45
C GLN A 68 -5.42 -7.45 4.72
N LYS A 69 -6.50 -6.80 5.13
CA LYS A 69 -7.30 -7.23 6.31
C LYS A 69 -7.95 -8.60 6.08
N VAL A 70 -8.52 -8.82 4.92
CA VAL A 70 -9.09 -10.12 4.54
C VAL A 70 -8.03 -11.21 4.55
N ARG A 71 -6.86 -10.96 3.99
CA ARG A 71 -5.73 -11.91 4.00
C ARG A 71 -5.30 -12.29 5.42
N MET A 72 -5.24 -11.31 6.32
CA MET A 72 -4.93 -11.56 7.74
C MET A 72 -6.02 -12.40 8.41
N GLY A 73 -7.29 -12.10 8.16
CA GLY A 73 -8.43 -12.88 8.66
C GLY A 73 -8.43 -14.32 8.15
N MET A 74 -8.17 -14.51 6.87
CA MET A 74 -8.07 -15.85 6.25
C MET A 74 -6.88 -16.65 6.79
N ALA A 75 -5.74 -16.02 7.01
CA ALA A 75 -4.58 -16.67 7.63
C ALA A 75 -4.89 -17.17 9.06
N GLN A 76 -5.66 -16.37 9.82
CA GLN A 76 -6.10 -16.77 11.16
C GLN A 76 -7.09 -17.94 11.11
N ILE A 77 -8.05 -17.90 10.17
CA ILE A 77 -8.99 -19.02 9.98
C ILE A 77 -8.23 -20.28 9.60
N LYS A 78 -7.29 -20.18 8.65
CA LYS A 78 -6.46 -21.33 8.25
C LYS A 78 -5.77 -21.96 9.45
N ARG A 79 -5.12 -21.17 10.31
CA ARG A 79 -4.45 -21.66 11.52
C ARG A 79 -5.44 -22.34 12.46
N ASN A 80 -6.57 -21.71 12.75
CA ASN A 80 -7.60 -22.27 13.63
C ASN A 80 -8.15 -23.60 13.09
N VAL A 81 -8.32 -23.71 11.77
CA VAL A 81 -8.77 -24.96 11.13
C VAL A 81 -7.70 -26.05 11.26
N GLN A 82 -6.43 -25.72 11.02
CA GLN A 82 -5.32 -26.69 11.19
C GLN A 82 -5.24 -27.20 12.63
N ASP A 83 -5.33 -26.32 13.62
CA ASP A 83 -5.32 -26.68 15.04
C ASP A 83 -6.50 -27.60 15.42
N ARG A 84 -7.70 -27.29 14.90
CA ARG A 84 -8.87 -28.12 15.13
C ARG A 84 -8.79 -29.48 14.45
N MET A 85 -8.31 -29.53 13.21
CA MET A 85 -8.16 -30.79 12.48
C MET A 85 -7.17 -31.75 13.13
N SER A 86 -6.22 -31.25 13.92
CA SER A 86 -5.30 -32.09 14.68
C SER A 86 -5.91 -32.73 15.94
N THR A 87 -7.06 -32.18 16.41
CA THR A 87 -7.69 -32.59 17.68
C THR A 87 -9.02 -33.32 17.52
N ILE A 88 -9.64 -33.23 16.34
CA ILE A 88 -11.00 -33.74 16.07
C ILE A 88 -10.91 -34.93 15.10
N ASP A 89 -11.81 -35.90 15.29
CA ASP A 89 -12.01 -36.99 14.34
C ASP A 89 -12.71 -36.46 13.08
N VAL A 90 -11.93 -36.37 12.00
CA VAL A 90 -12.38 -35.79 10.71
C VAL A 90 -13.47 -36.64 10.04
N GLY A 91 -13.57 -37.94 10.40
CA GLY A 91 -14.55 -38.84 9.80
C GLY A 91 -15.99 -38.58 10.23
N THR A 92 -16.19 -37.96 11.39
CA THR A 92 -17.52 -37.70 11.98
C THR A 92 -17.94 -36.24 12.00
N THR A 93 -17.02 -35.31 11.73
CA THR A 93 -17.23 -33.87 11.91
C THR A 93 -17.56 -33.18 10.60
N LEU A 94 -18.61 -32.32 10.59
CA LEU A 94 -18.98 -31.52 9.43
C LEU A 94 -18.02 -30.32 9.26
N PRO A 95 -17.71 -29.90 8.02
CA PRO A 95 -16.84 -28.75 7.74
C PRO A 95 -17.26 -27.46 8.42
N ILE A 96 -18.57 -27.21 8.56
CA ILE A 96 -19.12 -26.02 9.21
C ILE A 96 -18.78 -25.92 10.70
N GLN A 97 -18.54 -27.06 11.36
CA GLN A 97 -18.15 -27.10 12.76
C GLN A 97 -16.67 -26.78 12.98
N ILE A 98 -15.86 -27.02 11.95
CA ILE A 98 -14.42 -26.77 11.97
C ILE A 98 -14.12 -25.31 11.67
N ILE A 99 -14.87 -24.72 10.73
CA ILE A 99 -14.63 -23.36 10.24
C ILE A 99 -15.29 -22.32 11.16
N ASN A 100 -14.48 -21.43 11.72
CA ASN A 100 -14.96 -20.27 12.48
C ASN A 100 -14.77 -18.99 11.67
N GLN A 101 -15.85 -18.33 11.30
CA GLN A 101 -15.83 -17.09 10.49
C GLN A 101 -15.55 -15.81 11.30
N ARG A 102 -15.65 -15.87 12.63
CA ARG A 102 -15.52 -14.69 13.52
C ARG A 102 -14.21 -13.91 13.31
N PRO A 103 -13.04 -14.52 13.14
CA PRO A 103 -11.81 -13.78 12.90
C PRO A 103 -11.83 -12.91 11.64
N LEU A 104 -12.44 -13.39 10.56
CA LEU A 104 -12.59 -12.62 9.34
C LEU A 104 -13.56 -11.46 9.51
N GLN A 105 -14.72 -11.73 10.11
CA GLN A 105 -15.72 -10.69 10.41
C GLN A 105 -15.13 -9.59 11.31
N ALA A 106 -14.35 -9.97 12.32
CA ALA A 106 -13.69 -9.02 13.22
C ALA A 106 -12.70 -8.11 12.46
N ARG A 107 -11.91 -8.66 11.55
CA ARG A 107 -10.95 -7.87 10.75
C ARG A 107 -11.63 -6.92 9.77
N ILE A 108 -12.73 -7.35 9.14
CA ILE A 108 -13.51 -6.50 8.25
C ILE A 108 -14.19 -5.38 9.06
N LYS A 109 -14.81 -5.72 10.19
CA LYS A 109 -15.43 -4.72 11.07
C LYS A 109 -14.41 -3.70 11.59
N GLU A 110 -13.24 -4.15 12.04
CA GLU A 110 -12.12 -3.29 12.45
C GLU A 110 -11.73 -2.30 11.34
N PHE A 111 -11.67 -2.76 10.09
CA PHE A 111 -11.33 -1.88 8.97
C PHE A 111 -12.33 -0.73 8.82
N PHE A 112 -13.64 -1.00 8.88
CA PHE A 112 -14.65 0.04 8.69
C PHE A 112 -14.91 0.90 9.93
N THR A 113 -14.53 0.46 11.12
CA THR A 113 -14.79 1.20 12.38
C THR A 113 -13.57 1.86 12.99
N ALA A 114 -12.38 1.30 12.80
CA ALA A 114 -11.16 1.74 13.48
C ALA A 114 -10.05 2.22 12.53
N ASN A 115 -10.25 2.16 11.20
CA ASN A 115 -9.27 2.66 10.26
C ASN A 115 -9.31 4.18 10.21
N GLN A 116 -8.15 4.84 10.25
CA GLN A 116 -8.02 6.29 10.18
C GLN A 116 -8.63 6.90 8.91
N LEU A 117 -8.63 6.15 7.80
CA LEU A 117 -9.16 6.59 6.50
C LEU A 117 -10.64 6.26 6.33
N SER A 118 -11.23 5.45 7.21
CA SER A 118 -12.67 5.22 7.26
C SER A 118 -13.30 6.28 8.16
N GLN A 119 -13.91 7.28 7.54
CA GLN A 119 -14.43 8.47 8.20
C GLN A 119 -15.94 8.58 7.99
N PHE A 120 -16.60 9.34 8.86
CA PHE A 120 -17.99 9.73 8.66
C PHE A 120 -18.10 10.63 7.43
N MET A 121 -18.99 10.27 6.49
CA MET A 121 -19.13 11.00 5.23
C MET A 121 -19.68 12.42 5.47
N ASN A 122 -19.05 13.40 4.85
CA ASN A 122 -19.60 14.74 4.79
C ASN A 122 -20.78 14.78 3.80
N GLN A 123 -21.98 15.07 4.30
CA GLN A 123 -23.24 15.06 3.55
C GLN A 123 -23.95 16.42 3.56
N GLU A 124 -23.22 17.52 3.59
CA GLU A 124 -23.81 18.86 3.50
C GLU A 124 -24.49 19.08 2.15
N ASN A 125 -23.88 18.63 1.08
CA ASN A 125 -24.42 18.64 -0.27
C ASN A 125 -23.79 17.52 -1.12
N VAL A 126 -24.34 17.27 -2.32
CA VAL A 126 -23.84 16.23 -3.23
C VAL A 126 -22.38 16.44 -3.64
N MET A 127 -21.95 17.68 -3.81
CA MET A 127 -20.55 17.98 -4.15
C MET A 127 -19.59 17.66 -3.01
N ALA A 128 -20.00 17.93 -1.76
CA ALA A 128 -19.20 17.60 -0.58
C ALA A 128 -19.02 16.07 -0.42
N GLU A 129 -20.03 15.28 -0.76
CA GLU A 129 -19.93 13.82 -0.77
C GLU A 129 -18.89 13.33 -1.79
N VAL A 130 -18.97 13.83 -3.03
CA VAL A 130 -18.03 13.46 -4.11
C VAL A 130 -16.61 13.88 -3.74
N GLU A 131 -16.43 15.07 -3.20
CA GLU A 131 -15.14 15.60 -2.77
C GLU A 131 -14.54 14.73 -1.67
N HIS A 132 -15.31 14.38 -0.62
CA HIS A 132 -14.85 13.55 0.46
C HIS A 132 -14.39 12.17 -0.02
N LEU A 133 -15.13 11.55 -0.94
CA LEU A 133 -14.76 10.27 -1.54
C LEU A 133 -13.49 10.34 -2.41
N ARG A 134 -13.19 11.49 -2.99
CA ARG A 134 -12.02 11.72 -3.85
C ARG A 134 -10.80 12.24 -3.12
N THR A 135 -10.90 12.53 -1.84
CA THR A 135 -9.79 13.05 -1.04
C THR A 135 -8.63 12.05 -1.00
N LEU A 136 -7.44 12.53 -1.33
CA LEU A 136 -6.21 11.80 -1.18
C LEU A 136 -5.55 12.19 0.15
N SER A 137 -5.10 11.22 0.92
CA SER A 137 -4.38 11.43 2.17
C SER A 137 -3.03 10.72 2.16
N ALA A 138 -2.00 11.38 2.63
CA ALA A 138 -0.70 10.76 2.86
C ALA A 138 -0.65 9.98 4.18
N LEU A 139 -1.66 10.15 5.02
CA LEU A 139 -1.76 9.51 6.33
C LEU A 139 -2.30 8.08 6.23
N GLY A 140 -2.32 7.39 7.35
CA GLY A 140 -2.92 6.07 7.48
C GLY A 140 -1.92 4.92 7.47
N PRO A 141 -2.41 3.68 7.47
CA PRO A 141 -1.56 2.49 7.54
C PRO A 141 -0.60 2.39 6.34
N GLY A 142 0.69 2.34 6.61
CA GLY A 142 1.75 2.33 5.59
C GLY A 142 2.03 3.68 4.94
N GLY A 143 1.40 4.75 5.43
CA GLY A 143 1.66 6.13 5.05
C GLY A 143 2.53 6.87 6.06
N LEU A 144 2.47 8.20 6.00
CA LEU A 144 3.20 9.09 6.89
C LEU A 144 2.46 9.32 8.20
N THR A 145 3.18 9.69 9.24
CA THR A 145 2.63 10.25 10.48
C THR A 145 2.85 11.76 10.48
N ARG A 146 1.92 12.49 11.10
CA ARG A 146 2.00 13.96 11.15
C ARG A 146 3.34 14.48 11.71
N GLU A 147 3.89 13.79 12.68
CA GLU A 147 5.14 14.16 13.35
C GLU A 147 6.39 13.87 12.51
N ARG A 148 6.33 12.85 11.66
CA ARG A 148 7.45 12.39 10.82
C ARG A 148 7.44 12.93 9.40
N ALA A 149 6.39 13.67 9.03
CA ALA A 149 6.32 14.30 7.71
C ALA A 149 7.22 15.54 7.67
N GLY A 150 8.29 15.46 6.89
CA GLY A 150 9.19 16.61 6.64
C GLY A 150 8.52 17.70 5.80
N LEU A 151 9.18 18.84 5.65
CA LEU A 151 8.70 19.96 4.87
C LEU A 151 8.58 19.60 3.38
N GLU A 152 9.49 18.79 2.85
CA GLU A 152 9.51 18.39 1.45
C GLU A 152 8.23 17.68 1.00
N VAL A 153 7.67 16.82 1.87
CA VAL A 153 6.41 16.10 1.59
C VAL A 153 5.19 17.01 1.67
N ARG A 154 5.29 18.10 2.44
CA ARG A 154 4.20 19.08 2.64
C ARG A 154 4.18 20.16 1.58
N ASP A 155 5.27 20.30 0.83
CA ASP A 155 5.42 21.32 -0.21
C ASP A 155 4.71 20.93 -1.50
N VAL A 156 4.46 21.92 -2.35
CA VAL A 156 3.87 21.73 -3.67
C VAL A 156 4.96 21.30 -4.64
N HIS A 157 4.84 20.07 -5.13
CA HIS A 157 5.76 19.54 -6.13
C HIS A 157 5.30 19.89 -7.55
N THR A 158 6.24 20.11 -8.47
CA THR A 158 5.93 20.42 -9.88
C THR A 158 5.05 19.37 -10.56
N SER A 159 5.17 18.10 -10.17
CA SER A 159 4.34 16.99 -10.68
C SER A 159 2.87 17.07 -10.23
N HIS A 160 2.53 17.92 -9.27
CA HIS A 160 1.15 18.16 -8.84
C HIS A 160 0.33 18.95 -9.86
N TYR A 161 0.97 19.62 -10.80
CA TYR A 161 0.29 20.38 -11.83
C TYR A 161 -0.69 19.52 -12.64
N GLY A 162 -1.93 19.96 -12.72
CA GLY A 162 -3.04 19.24 -13.37
C GLY A 162 -3.54 17.98 -12.65
N ARG A 163 -3.06 17.67 -11.42
CA ARG A 163 -3.42 16.45 -10.67
C ARG A 163 -3.93 16.73 -9.26
N VAL A 164 -3.26 17.59 -8.53
CA VAL A 164 -3.60 17.90 -7.14
C VAL A 164 -3.78 19.40 -6.99
N CYS A 165 -4.88 19.84 -6.37
CA CYS A 165 -5.13 21.25 -6.13
C CYS A 165 -4.16 21.79 -5.06
N PRO A 166 -3.39 22.85 -5.35
CA PRO A 166 -2.46 23.39 -4.37
C PRO A 166 -3.13 24.24 -3.28
N ILE A 167 -4.39 24.67 -3.51
CA ILE A 167 -5.13 25.55 -2.60
C ILE A 167 -6.02 24.72 -1.66
N HIS A 168 -6.68 23.69 -2.20
CA HIS A 168 -7.59 22.84 -1.44
C HIS A 168 -6.80 21.76 -0.68
N THR A 169 -6.17 22.17 0.41
CA THR A 169 -5.35 21.34 1.30
C THR A 169 -5.63 21.71 2.75
N PRO A 170 -5.52 20.77 3.69
CA PRO A 170 -5.61 21.09 5.11
C PRO A 170 -4.57 22.10 5.55
N GLU A 171 -4.85 22.82 6.62
CA GLU A 171 -3.98 23.83 7.21
C GLU A 171 -3.31 23.30 8.51
N GLY A 172 -2.21 23.92 8.91
CA GLY A 172 -1.50 23.62 10.14
C GLY A 172 -0.84 22.22 10.15
N PRO A 173 -0.94 21.48 11.25
CA PRO A 173 -0.25 20.18 11.39
C PRO A 173 -0.69 19.10 10.39
N ASN A 174 -1.79 19.33 9.70
CA ASN A 174 -2.37 18.38 8.75
C ASN A 174 -1.94 18.63 7.29
N ILE A 175 -1.15 19.68 7.03
CA ILE A 175 -0.59 19.96 5.71
C ILE A 175 0.24 18.79 5.21
#